data_09fb29116041be22c2bc20573e495faa
#
_entry.id   09fb29116041be22c2bc20573e495faa
#
_cell.length_a   1.000
_cell.length_b   1.000
_cell.length_c   1.000
_cell.angle_alpha   90.00
_cell.angle_beta   90.00
_cell.angle_gamma   90.00
#
_symmetry.space_group_name_H-M   'P 1'
#
loop_
_entity.id
_entity.type
_entity.pdbx_description
1 polymer ?
#
loop_
_entity_poly.entity_id
_entity_poly.type
_entity_poly.pdbx_seq_one_letter_code
_entity_poly.pdbx_strand_id
1 'polypeptide(L)'
;STGDLLRGAVAAGTPAGLAAKTVMEAGGLVSDEIVLDILKDRMEEPDVARGVILDGFPRTGAQAQALDGLLHTAGQHVTAAISLEVDDAAMVTRISGRFTCGTCGEGYHDDFKQPVKAGICDKCGGAEFKRRADDNAETVMERLRAYHAQTAPLIAHYDRLGVLERVDAMAGIDEVADSLGAIVERVSA
;
A
#
# COMPACT_ATOMS: atom_id res chain seq x y z
N SER A 1 -2.35 -1.42 5.61
CA SER A 1 -2.51 -0.87 4.25
C SER A 1 -3.88 -0.24 4.10
N THR A 2 -3.94 1.02 3.60
CA THR A 2 -5.22 1.71 3.30
C THR A 2 -6.03 0.95 2.26
N GLY A 3 -5.38 0.32 1.30
CA GLY A 3 -6.05 -0.53 0.33
C GLY A 3 -6.76 -1.72 0.97
N ASP A 4 -6.19 -2.34 2.00
CA ASP A 4 -6.82 -3.45 2.71
C ASP A 4 -7.96 -2.97 3.61
N LEU A 5 -7.81 -1.82 4.26
CA LEU A 5 -8.91 -1.19 5.03
C LEU A 5 -10.12 -0.90 4.13
N LEU A 6 -9.89 -0.31 2.97
CA LEU A 6 -10.93 -0.05 1.98
C LEU A 6 -11.58 -1.35 1.47
N ARG A 7 -10.81 -2.37 1.13
CA ARG A 7 -11.35 -3.69 0.74
C ARG A 7 -12.14 -4.35 1.87
N GLY A 8 -11.71 -4.21 3.11
CA GLY A 8 -12.45 -4.65 4.29
C GLY A 8 -13.81 -3.94 4.40
N ALA A 9 -13.83 -2.61 4.22
CA ALA A 9 -15.06 -1.82 4.21
C ALA A 9 -16.01 -2.22 3.06
N VAL A 10 -15.47 -2.52 1.87
CA VAL A 10 -16.24 -3.05 0.72
C VAL A 10 -16.85 -4.40 1.07
N ALA A 11 -16.07 -5.33 1.65
CA ALA A 11 -16.53 -6.66 2.02
C ALA A 11 -17.60 -6.63 3.12
N ALA A 12 -17.49 -5.68 4.05
CA ALA A 12 -18.47 -5.43 5.11
C ALA A 12 -19.74 -4.71 4.61
N GLY A 13 -19.75 -4.22 3.36
CA GLY A 13 -20.88 -3.49 2.77
C GLY A 13 -21.17 -2.13 3.43
N THR A 14 -20.16 -1.51 4.04
CA THR A 14 -20.33 -0.17 4.64
C THR A 14 -20.61 0.89 3.57
N PRO A 15 -21.29 2.00 3.90
CA PRO A 15 -21.53 3.09 2.95
C PRO A 15 -20.23 3.60 2.31
N ALA A 16 -19.17 3.79 3.10
CA ALA A 16 -17.85 4.19 2.63
C ALA A 16 -17.23 3.15 1.69
N GLY A 17 -17.33 1.86 2.04
CA GLY A 17 -16.86 0.75 1.22
C GLY A 17 -17.58 0.66 -0.12
N LEU A 18 -18.91 0.80 -0.13
CA LEU A 18 -19.71 0.77 -1.36
C LEU A 18 -19.35 1.95 -2.28
N ALA A 19 -19.16 3.15 -1.72
CA ALA A 19 -18.73 4.32 -2.47
C ALA A 19 -17.32 4.14 -3.06
N ALA A 20 -16.42 3.52 -2.31
CA ALA A 20 -15.03 3.27 -2.74
C ALA A 20 -14.92 2.20 -3.83
N LYS A 21 -15.82 1.21 -3.87
CA LYS A 21 -15.73 0.01 -4.71
C LYS A 21 -15.53 0.34 -6.19
N THR A 22 -16.44 1.11 -6.77
CA THR A 22 -16.41 1.45 -8.22
C THR A 22 -15.13 2.19 -8.60
N VAL A 23 -14.67 3.11 -7.74
CA VAL A 23 -13.45 3.89 -7.97
C VAL A 23 -12.23 2.97 -7.95
N MET A 24 -12.15 2.05 -6.98
CA MET A 24 -11.05 1.10 -6.84
C MET A 24 -10.99 0.12 -8.04
N GLU A 25 -12.14 -0.40 -8.48
CA GLU A 25 -12.23 -1.30 -9.64
C GLU A 25 -11.77 -0.63 -10.94
N ALA A 26 -12.00 0.69 -11.07
CA ALA A 26 -11.51 1.50 -12.18
C ALA A 26 -10.03 1.93 -12.04
N GLY A 27 -9.36 1.60 -10.94
CA GLY A 27 -7.97 2.00 -10.66
C GLY A 27 -7.79 3.44 -10.21
N GLY A 28 -8.86 4.16 -9.91
CA GLY A 28 -8.86 5.53 -9.41
C GLY A 28 -8.49 5.63 -7.93
N LEU A 29 -8.33 6.88 -7.46
CA LEU A 29 -8.18 7.17 -6.04
C LEU A 29 -9.55 7.45 -5.41
N VAL A 30 -9.80 6.79 -4.27
CA VAL A 30 -10.97 7.06 -3.43
C VAL A 30 -10.85 8.49 -2.85
N SER A 31 -11.98 9.16 -2.62
CA SER A 31 -11.98 10.53 -2.11
C SER A 31 -11.18 10.65 -0.81
N ASP A 32 -10.50 11.79 -0.65
CA ASP A 32 -9.66 12.05 0.53
C ASP A 32 -10.46 11.95 1.83
N GLU A 33 -11.72 12.41 1.83
CA GLU A 33 -12.63 12.36 2.98
C GLU A 33 -12.85 10.92 3.47
N ILE A 34 -13.20 9.99 2.56
CA ILE A 34 -13.43 8.58 2.90
C ILE A 34 -12.15 7.93 3.44
N VAL A 35 -11.02 8.21 2.80
CA VAL A 35 -9.73 7.63 3.22
C VAL A 35 -9.31 8.14 4.60
N LEU A 36 -9.49 9.45 4.85
CA LEU A 36 -9.14 10.08 6.12
C LEU A 36 -10.03 9.61 7.28
N ASP A 37 -11.31 9.40 7.04
CA ASP A 37 -12.23 8.89 8.07
C ASP A 37 -11.83 7.46 8.47
N ILE A 38 -11.58 6.59 7.51
CA ILE A 38 -11.11 5.22 7.78
C ILE A 38 -9.74 5.23 8.49
N LEU A 39 -8.86 6.16 8.14
CA LEU A 39 -7.55 6.28 8.78
C LEU A 39 -7.66 6.74 10.24
N LYS A 40 -8.52 7.73 10.52
CA LYS A 40 -8.76 8.21 11.89
C LYS A 40 -9.21 7.07 12.80
N ASP A 41 -10.24 6.33 12.38
CA ASP A 41 -10.74 5.18 13.14
C ASP A 41 -9.62 4.17 13.41
N ARG A 42 -8.77 3.90 12.42
CA ARG A 42 -7.64 2.97 12.55
C ARG A 42 -6.54 3.48 13.50
N MET A 43 -6.30 4.79 13.50
CA MET A 43 -5.28 5.41 14.36
C MET A 43 -5.68 5.45 15.85
N GLU A 44 -6.95 5.25 16.18
CA GLU A 44 -7.45 5.16 17.56
C GLU A 44 -7.30 3.75 18.16
N GLU A 45 -6.95 2.75 17.35
CA GLU A 45 -6.75 1.37 17.84
C GLU A 45 -5.51 1.24 18.73
N PRO A 46 -5.57 0.42 19.81
CA PRO A 46 -4.49 0.33 20.80
C PRO A 46 -3.14 -0.16 20.23
N ASP A 47 -3.15 -0.91 19.16
CA ASP A 47 -1.93 -1.49 18.56
C ASP A 47 -1.05 -0.43 17.86
N VAL A 48 -1.60 0.75 17.53
CA VAL A 48 -0.86 1.86 16.91
C VAL A 48 -0.11 2.73 17.93
N ALA A 49 -0.30 2.52 19.21
CA ALA A 49 0.28 3.35 20.28
C ALA A 49 1.83 3.43 20.26
N ARG A 50 2.50 2.43 19.68
CA ARG A 50 3.96 2.38 19.54
C ARG A 50 4.48 2.89 18.20
N GLY A 51 3.61 3.40 17.36
CA GLY A 51 3.91 3.84 16.00
C GLY A 51 3.15 3.02 14.95
N VAL A 52 3.16 3.50 13.71
CA VAL A 52 2.41 2.91 12.61
C VAL A 52 3.21 3.01 11.32
N ILE A 53 3.08 2.01 10.47
CA ILE A 53 3.52 2.05 9.08
C ILE A 53 2.28 2.23 8.21
N LEU A 54 2.24 3.35 7.48
CA LEU A 54 1.17 3.66 6.54
C LEU A 54 1.59 3.16 5.16
N ASP A 55 0.91 2.14 4.66
CA ASP A 55 1.14 1.59 3.32
C ASP A 55 0.07 2.11 2.34
N GLY A 56 0.55 2.78 1.28
CA GLY A 56 -0.30 3.38 0.25
C GLY A 56 -1.11 4.60 0.73
N PHE A 57 -0.59 5.33 1.71
CA PHE A 57 -1.11 6.62 2.20
C PHE A 57 0.06 7.47 2.75
N PRO A 58 0.05 8.80 2.54
CA PRO A 58 -0.88 9.56 1.67
C PRO A 58 -0.64 9.31 0.17
N ARG A 59 -1.66 9.60 -0.66
CA ARG A 59 -1.56 9.55 -2.13
C ARG A 59 -1.80 10.90 -2.80
N THR A 60 -2.25 11.89 -2.04
CA THR A 60 -2.46 13.26 -2.53
C THR A 60 -1.84 14.27 -1.57
N GLY A 61 -1.58 15.49 -2.07
CA GLY A 61 -1.10 16.58 -1.23
C GLY A 61 -2.08 16.95 -0.11
N ALA A 62 -3.39 16.87 -0.37
CA ALA A 62 -4.41 17.12 0.64
C ALA A 62 -4.37 16.05 1.75
N GLN A 63 -4.21 14.78 1.40
CA GLN A 63 -4.02 13.70 2.38
C GLN A 63 -2.75 13.90 3.22
N ALA A 64 -1.64 14.32 2.62
CA ALA A 64 -0.40 14.58 3.35
C ALA A 64 -0.57 15.71 4.38
N GLN A 65 -1.19 16.83 3.99
CA GLN A 65 -1.48 17.93 4.91
C GLN A 65 -2.42 17.51 6.05
N ALA A 66 -3.44 16.71 5.75
CA ALA A 66 -4.35 16.20 6.76
C ALA A 66 -3.66 15.23 7.73
N LEU A 67 -2.76 14.37 7.24
CA LEU A 67 -1.93 13.50 8.06
C LEU A 67 -1.03 14.31 9.00
N ASP A 68 -0.34 15.32 8.47
CA ASP A 68 0.51 16.20 9.26
C ASP A 68 -0.27 16.88 10.41
N GLY A 69 -1.48 17.37 10.11
CA GLY A 69 -2.36 17.93 11.13
C GLY A 69 -2.82 16.94 12.19
N LEU A 70 -3.17 15.72 11.78
CA LEU A 70 -3.58 14.64 12.69
C LEU A 70 -2.44 14.27 13.64
N LEU A 71 -1.24 14.04 13.11
CA LEU A 71 -0.06 13.66 13.87
C LEU A 71 0.39 14.79 14.80
N HIS A 72 0.38 16.03 14.33
CA HIS A 72 0.73 17.19 15.15
C HIS A 72 -0.19 17.32 16.38
N THR A 73 -1.48 17.08 16.24
CA THR A 73 -2.43 17.10 17.36
C THR A 73 -2.11 16.03 18.41
N ALA A 74 -1.54 14.90 17.98
CA ALA A 74 -1.09 13.81 18.84
C ALA A 74 0.35 14.00 19.37
N GLY A 75 1.02 15.12 19.04
CA GLY A 75 2.44 15.36 19.38
C GLY A 75 3.40 14.44 18.58
N GLN A 76 2.97 13.94 17.45
CA GLN A 76 3.70 13.03 16.58
C GLN A 76 4.04 13.70 15.23
N HIS A 77 4.89 13.05 14.45
CA HIS A 77 5.25 13.47 13.10
C HIS A 77 5.64 12.26 12.25
N VAL A 78 5.69 12.43 10.95
CA VAL A 78 6.25 11.42 10.03
C VAL A 78 7.76 11.34 10.25
N THR A 79 8.26 10.20 10.70
CA THR A 79 9.69 9.97 10.96
C THR A 79 10.46 9.54 9.71
N ALA A 80 9.80 8.83 8.80
CA ALA A 80 10.35 8.48 7.48
C ALA A 80 9.23 8.33 6.46
N ALA A 81 9.48 8.76 5.24
CA ALA A 81 8.68 8.47 4.06
C ALA A 81 9.55 7.66 3.08
N ILE A 82 9.14 6.44 2.77
CA ILE A 82 9.93 5.54 1.95
C ILE A 82 9.36 5.50 0.52
N SER A 83 10.14 5.93 -0.45
CA SER A 83 9.85 5.79 -1.87
C SER A 83 10.45 4.49 -2.40
N LEU A 84 9.60 3.56 -2.81
CA LEU A 84 10.01 2.35 -3.53
C LEU A 84 10.14 2.70 -5.02
N GLU A 85 11.38 2.77 -5.51
CA GLU A 85 11.64 3.15 -6.90
C GLU A 85 11.56 1.92 -7.80
N VAL A 86 10.68 1.96 -8.78
CA VAL A 86 10.39 0.85 -9.69
C VAL A 86 10.04 1.38 -11.08
N ASP A 87 10.44 0.63 -12.10
CA ASP A 87 10.05 0.90 -13.49
C ASP A 87 8.56 0.60 -13.73
N ASP A 88 7.87 1.48 -14.45
CA ASP A 88 6.43 1.34 -14.72
C ASP A 88 6.07 0.04 -15.45
N ALA A 89 6.88 -0.40 -16.41
CA ALA A 89 6.63 -1.64 -17.14
C ALA A 89 6.81 -2.86 -16.23
N ALA A 90 7.83 -2.84 -15.36
CA ALA A 90 8.01 -3.86 -14.34
C ALA A 90 6.85 -3.87 -13.35
N MET A 91 6.31 -2.69 -12.97
CA MET A 91 5.15 -2.59 -12.10
C MET A 91 3.90 -3.22 -12.71
N VAL A 92 3.63 -2.98 -14.00
CA VAL A 92 2.50 -3.61 -14.71
C VAL A 92 2.63 -5.14 -14.62
N THR A 93 3.79 -5.70 -14.94
CA THR A 93 4.04 -7.14 -14.88
C THR A 93 3.83 -7.68 -13.46
N ARG A 94 4.45 -7.02 -12.46
CA ARG A 94 4.39 -7.47 -11.05
C ARG A 94 2.99 -7.44 -10.47
N ILE A 95 2.15 -6.46 -10.83
CA ILE A 95 0.79 -6.37 -10.31
C ILE A 95 -0.14 -7.34 -11.04
N SER A 96 -0.06 -7.43 -12.37
CA SER A 96 -0.98 -8.28 -13.15
C SER A 96 -0.75 -9.79 -12.93
N GLY A 97 0.48 -10.19 -12.59
CA GLY A 97 0.82 -11.59 -12.28
C GLY A 97 0.58 -12.00 -10.82
N ARG A 98 0.18 -11.08 -9.95
CA ARG A 98 0.04 -11.31 -8.52
C ARG A 98 -1.22 -12.13 -8.18
N PHE A 99 -1.09 -13.05 -7.21
CA PHE A 99 -2.22 -13.74 -6.58
C PHE A 99 -1.92 -14.06 -5.12
N THR A 100 -2.93 -14.40 -4.35
CA THR A 100 -2.79 -14.66 -2.91
C THR A 100 -3.51 -15.93 -2.51
N CYS A 101 -2.99 -16.63 -1.50
CA CYS A 101 -3.70 -17.73 -0.87
C CYS A 101 -4.99 -17.20 -0.22
N GLY A 102 -6.13 -17.79 -0.58
CA GLY A 102 -7.44 -17.41 -0.04
C GLY A 102 -7.61 -17.72 1.45
N THR A 103 -6.78 -18.63 2.00
CA THR A 103 -6.83 -19.06 3.39
C THR A 103 -5.99 -18.20 4.33
N CYS A 104 -4.71 -17.96 3.97
CA CYS A 104 -3.76 -17.27 4.87
C CYS A 104 -3.23 -15.93 4.34
N GLY A 105 -3.62 -15.53 3.13
CA GLY A 105 -3.18 -14.27 2.53
C GLY A 105 -1.74 -14.25 1.98
N GLU A 106 -1.02 -15.40 2.02
CA GLU A 106 0.34 -15.47 1.47
C GLU A 106 0.35 -15.07 -0.01
N GLY A 107 1.31 -14.18 -0.37
CA GLY A 107 1.43 -13.62 -1.71
C GLY A 107 2.25 -14.50 -2.64
N TYR A 108 1.82 -14.61 -3.88
CA TYR A 108 2.48 -15.34 -4.97
C TYR A 108 2.46 -14.51 -6.27
N HIS A 109 3.23 -14.95 -7.23
CA HIS A 109 3.29 -14.35 -8.57
C HIS A 109 3.49 -15.44 -9.63
N ASP A 110 2.93 -15.22 -10.81
CA ASP A 110 3.00 -16.19 -11.92
C ASP A 110 4.44 -16.52 -12.34
N ASP A 111 5.34 -15.52 -12.33
CA ASP A 111 6.74 -15.67 -12.77
C ASP A 111 7.75 -15.61 -11.63
N PHE A 112 7.53 -14.76 -10.61
CA PHE A 112 8.56 -14.41 -9.63
C PHE A 112 8.48 -15.19 -8.32
N LYS A 113 7.30 -15.72 -7.96
CA LYS A 113 7.11 -16.47 -6.72
C LYS A 113 5.95 -17.47 -6.89
N GLN A 114 6.22 -18.60 -7.47
CA GLN A 114 5.25 -19.70 -7.58
C GLN A 114 5.26 -20.57 -6.31
N PRO A 115 4.12 -21.19 -5.94
CA PRO A 115 4.12 -22.23 -4.92
C PRO A 115 5.04 -23.40 -5.34
N VAL A 116 5.80 -23.97 -4.41
CA VAL A 116 6.67 -25.13 -4.62
C VAL A 116 5.88 -26.31 -5.22
N LYS A 117 4.66 -26.50 -4.73
CA LYS A 117 3.71 -27.45 -5.30
C LYS A 117 2.55 -26.71 -5.93
N ALA A 118 2.39 -26.85 -7.24
CA ALA A 118 1.32 -26.18 -7.98
C ALA A 118 -0.05 -26.36 -7.32
N GLY A 119 -0.75 -25.27 -7.06
CA GLY A 119 -2.06 -25.23 -6.46
C GLY A 119 -2.10 -25.47 -4.96
N ILE A 120 -0.95 -25.49 -4.24
CA ILE A 120 -0.90 -25.66 -2.78
C ILE A 120 -0.04 -24.52 -2.19
N CYS A 121 -0.60 -23.81 -1.22
CA CYS A 121 0.11 -22.76 -0.50
C CYS A 121 1.23 -23.33 0.37
N ASP A 122 2.45 -22.84 0.21
CA ASP A 122 3.63 -23.28 0.95
C ASP A 122 3.54 -23.00 2.45
N LYS A 123 2.77 -21.98 2.84
CA LYS A 123 2.65 -21.53 4.23
C LYS A 123 1.58 -22.30 5.01
N CYS A 124 0.41 -22.55 4.42
CA CYS A 124 -0.71 -23.14 5.15
C CYS A 124 -1.30 -24.40 4.53
N GLY A 125 -0.81 -24.84 3.37
CA GLY A 125 -1.34 -26.01 2.66
C GLY A 125 -2.70 -25.78 1.98
N GLY A 126 -3.27 -24.58 2.03
CA GLY A 126 -4.53 -24.24 1.36
C GLY A 126 -4.43 -24.34 -0.16
N ALA A 127 -5.51 -24.74 -0.81
CA ALA A 127 -5.57 -24.93 -2.27
C ALA A 127 -6.40 -23.85 -2.98
N GLU A 128 -6.95 -22.90 -2.26
CA GLU A 128 -7.71 -21.79 -2.83
C GLU A 128 -6.78 -20.59 -3.03
N PHE A 129 -6.74 -20.06 -4.26
CA PHE A 129 -5.99 -18.84 -4.60
C PHE A 129 -6.93 -17.80 -5.18
N LYS A 130 -6.66 -16.51 -4.89
CA LYS A 130 -7.47 -15.37 -5.31
C LYS A 130 -6.63 -14.33 -6.04
N ARG A 131 -7.18 -13.77 -7.11
CA ARG A 131 -6.67 -12.57 -7.78
C ARG A 131 -7.58 -11.40 -7.46
N ARG A 132 -7.01 -10.21 -7.36
CA ARG A 132 -7.81 -8.99 -7.22
C ARG A 132 -8.40 -8.63 -8.57
N ALA A 133 -9.63 -8.12 -8.58
CA ALA A 133 -10.31 -7.71 -9.82
C ALA A 133 -9.59 -6.55 -10.54
N ASP A 134 -8.86 -5.73 -9.75
CA ASP A 134 -8.10 -4.57 -10.22
C ASP A 134 -6.63 -4.90 -10.62
N ASP A 135 -6.22 -6.18 -10.60
CA ASP A 135 -4.88 -6.62 -10.97
C ASP A 135 -4.81 -7.06 -12.45
N ASN A 136 -5.23 -6.18 -13.34
CA ASN A 136 -5.10 -6.34 -14.79
C ASN A 136 -4.33 -5.16 -15.39
N ALA A 137 -3.69 -5.37 -16.55
CA ALA A 137 -2.78 -4.40 -17.14
C ALA A 137 -3.42 -3.02 -17.40
N GLU A 138 -4.68 -2.99 -17.85
CA GLU A 138 -5.40 -1.74 -18.15
C GLU A 138 -5.62 -0.93 -16.85
N THR A 139 -6.17 -1.55 -15.83
CA THR A 139 -6.39 -0.91 -14.52
C THR A 139 -5.08 -0.48 -13.88
N VAL A 140 -4.01 -1.28 -14.01
CA VAL A 140 -2.68 -0.92 -13.50
C VAL A 140 -2.13 0.32 -14.20
N MET A 141 -2.31 0.46 -15.51
CA MET A 141 -1.90 1.66 -16.24
C MET A 141 -2.66 2.91 -15.77
N GLU A 142 -3.96 2.80 -15.51
CA GLU A 142 -4.72 3.93 -14.91
C GLU A 142 -4.20 4.29 -13.52
N ARG A 143 -3.87 3.29 -12.70
CA ARG A 143 -3.26 3.52 -11.38
C ARG A 143 -1.90 4.22 -11.47
N LEU A 144 -1.07 3.87 -12.44
CA LEU A 144 0.21 4.54 -12.70
C LEU A 144 0.01 5.99 -13.13
N ARG A 145 -0.97 6.28 -14.00
CA ARG A 145 -1.32 7.67 -14.37
C ARG A 145 -1.75 8.48 -13.15
N ALA A 146 -2.62 7.92 -12.30
CA ALA A 146 -3.05 8.57 -11.06
C ALA A 146 -1.86 8.78 -10.10
N TYR A 147 -0.96 7.80 -9.98
CA TYR A 147 0.25 7.90 -9.19
C TYR A 147 1.14 9.07 -9.66
N HIS A 148 1.48 9.14 -10.93
CA HIS A 148 2.34 10.20 -11.46
C HIS A 148 1.71 11.57 -11.32
N ALA A 149 0.39 11.69 -11.50
CA ALA A 149 -0.30 12.96 -11.39
C ALA A 149 -0.47 13.46 -9.94
N GLN A 150 -0.70 12.58 -8.99
CA GLN A 150 -1.16 12.97 -7.65
C GLN A 150 -0.23 12.53 -6.52
N THR A 151 0.46 11.39 -6.66
CA THR A 151 1.28 10.80 -5.58
C THR A 151 2.77 11.11 -5.76
N ALA A 152 3.30 11.04 -6.97
CA ALA A 152 4.72 11.33 -7.23
C ALA A 152 5.15 12.75 -6.75
N PRO A 153 4.31 13.80 -6.79
CA PRO A 153 4.66 15.10 -6.21
C PRO A 153 4.95 15.07 -4.70
N LEU A 154 4.47 14.06 -3.96
CA LEU A 154 4.76 13.89 -2.53
C LEU A 154 6.23 13.57 -2.26
N ILE A 155 6.96 13.01 -3.22
CA ILE A 155 8.40 12.77 -3.12
C ILE A 155 9.12 14.09 -2.79
N ALA A 156 8.83 15.15 -3.53
CA ALA A 156 9.41 16.48 -3.27
C ALA A 156 8.92 17.09 -1.94
N HIS A 157 7.71 16.74 -1.47
CA HIS A 157 7.20 17.20 -0.17
C HIS A 157 8.03 16.60 0.97
N TYR A 158 8.20 15.28 1.01
CA TYR A 158 8.95 14.60 2.06
C TYR A 158 10.47 14.81 1.96
N ASP A 159 10.99 15.04 0.75
CA ASP A 159 12.39 15.41 0.55
C ASP A 159 12.71 16.77 1.22
N ARG A 160 11.84 17.76 1.06
CA ARG A 160 11.98 19.06 1.74
C ARG A 160 11.89 18.99 3.25
N LEU A 161 11.14 18.02 3.78
CA LEU A 161 11.06 17.76 5.21
C LEU A 161 12.28 16.99 5.75
N GLY A 162 13.16 16.50 4.88
CA GLY A 162 14.35 15.76 5.25
C GLY A 162 14.06 14.34 5.78
N VAL A 163 12.87 13.80 5.49
CA VAL A 163 12.43 12.47 5.95
C VAL A 163 12.27 11.46 4.83
N LEU A 164 12.61 11.82 3.59
CA LEU A 164 12.50 10.93 2.44
C LEU A 164 13.64 9.92 2.40
N GLU A 165 13.28 8.65 2.29
CA GLU A 165 14.19 7.53 2.01
C GLU A 165 13.84 6.91 0.66
N ARG A 166 14.85 6.51 -0.11
CA ARG A 166 14.66 5.87 -1.42
C ARG A 166 15.19 4.46 -1.38
N VAL A 167 14.41 3.50 -1.86
CA VAL A 167 14.77 2.08 -1.95
C VAL A 167 14.56 1.63 -3.39
N ASP A 168 15.59 1.04 -3.97
CA ASP A 168 15.52 0.40 -5.29
C ASP A 168 14.66 -0.87 -5.20
N ALA A 169 13.41 -0.77 -5.64
CA ALA A 169 12.49 -1.91 -5.68
C ALA A 169 12.67 -2.80 -6.92
N MET A 170 13.66 -2.53 -7.78
CA MET A 170 14.07 -3.45 -8.84
C MET A 170 15.03 -4.53 -8.34
N ALA A 171 15.65 -4.34 -7.17
CA ALA A 171 16.49 -5.32 -6.48
C ALA A 171 15.70 -6.59 -6.07
N GLY A 172 16.40 -7.59 -5.57
CA GLY A 172 15.81 -8.83 -5.06
C GLY A 172 14.92 -8.60 -3.84
N ILE A 173 13.95 -9.49 -3.60
CA ILE A 173 12.98 -9.36 -2.50
C ILE A 173 13.69 -9.25 -1.14
N ASP A 174 14.73 -10.06 -0.91
CA ASP A 174 15.48 -10.05 0.35
C ASP A 174 16.27 -8.74 0.53
N GLU A 175 16.90 -8.23 -0.53
CA GLU A 175 17.64 -6.96 -0.50
C GLU A 175 16.70 -5.77 -0.22
N VAL A 176 15.51 -5.75 -0.81
CA VAL A 176 14.48 -4.74 -0.52
C VAL A 176 14.02 -4.86 0.93
N ALA A 177 13.78 -6.08 1.42
CA ALA A 177 13.36 -6.32 2.79
C ALA A 177 14.43 -5.86 3.79
N ASP A 178 15.71 -6.16 3.54
CA ASP A 178 16.83 -5.73 4.39
C ASP A 178 16.95 -4.20 4.41
N SER A 179 16.82 -3.56 3.25
CA SER A 179 16.85 -2.08 3.14
C SER A 179 15.73 -1.43 3.93
N LEU A 180 14.51 -1.96 3.83
CA LEU A 180 13.35 -1.48 4.59
C LEU A 180 13.54 -1.71 6.10
N GLY A 181 14.04 -2.89 6.50
CA GLY A 181 14.36 -3.22 7.88
C GLY A 181 15.34 -2.23 8.49
N ALA A 182 16.45 -1.95 7.81
CA ALA A 182 17.47 -1.00 8.25
C ALA A 182 16.92 0.43 8.43
N ILE A 183 16.03 0.88 7.53
CA ILE A 183 15.37 2.18 7.67
C ILE A 183 14.49 2.20 8.92
N VAL A 184 13.63 1.19 9.08
CA VAL A 184 12.70 1.11 10.23
C VAL A 184 13.47 1.06 11.55
N GLU A 185 14.51 0.24 11.67
CA GLU A 185 15.35 0.17 12.87
C GLU A 185 15.98 1.53 13.22
N ARG A 186 16.52 2.23 12.22
CA ARG A 186 17.15 3.53 12.41
C ARG A 186 16.18 4.61 12.90
N VAL A 187 14.95 4.64 12.39
CA VAL A 187 13.96 5.67 12.76
C VAL A 187 13.15 5.32 14.01
N SER A 188 13.27 4.09 14.50
CA SER A 188 12.61 3.62 15.72
C SER A 188 13.53 3.69 16.96
N ALA A 189 14.81 3.98 16.77
CA ALA A 189 15.80 4.13 17.85
C ALA A 189 15.73 5.51 18.49
#